data_df11c069db178dc7b4b4376b76be2113
#
_entry.id   df11c069db178dc7b4b4376b76be2113
#
_cell.length_a   1.000
_cell.length_b   1.000
_cell.length_c   1.000
_cell.angle_alpha   90.00
_cell.angle_beta   90.00
_cell.angle_gamma   90.00
#
_symmetry.space_group_name_H-M   'P 1'
#
loop_
_entity.id
_entity.type
_entity.pdbx_description
1 polymer ?
#
loop_
_entity_poly.entity_id
_entity_poly.type
_entity_poly.pdbx_seq_one_letter_code
_entity_poly.pdbx_strand_id
1 'polypeptide(L)' 'MVALGGENMQEQIEAVQRMQEYIEKHLRENISFADAAKVSLFSPWYARRLFLEYTGVTPSEYIRKLR' A
#
# COMPACT_ATOMS: atom_id res chain seq x y z
N MET A 1 5.88 14.08 20.47
CA MET A 1 6.26 13.02 20.25
C MET A 1 5.76 12.37 19.11
N VAL A 2 6.30 11.45 18.80
CA VAL A 2 6.06 10.93 17.64
C VAL A 2 4.78 10.27 17.58
N ALA A 3 4.11 10.51 16.58
CA ALA A 3 2.93 9.82 16.34
C ALA A 3 3.19 8.38 16.19
N LEU A 4 2.29 7.59 16.62
CA LEU A 4 2.35 6.23 16.28
C LEU A 4 2.20 6.12 14.81
N GLY A 5 2.76 5.11 14.28
CA GLY A 5 2.75 4.93 12.87
C GLY A 5 1.38 5.10 12.29
N GLY A 6 1.24 5.87 11.29
CA GLY A 6 -0.01 6.02 10.60
C GLY A 6 -0.76 7.26 10.90
N GLU A 7 -0.38 7.98 11.93
CA GLU A 7 -1.08 9.21 12.25
C GLU A 7 -0.56 10.39 11.47
N ASN A 8 0.64 10.31 10.97
CA ASN A 8 1.22 11.38 10.18
C ASN A 8 0.77 11.23 8.73
N MET A 9 0.07 12.23 8.21
CA MET A 9 -0.49 12.14 6.87
C MET A 9 0.60 11.93 5.83
N GLN A 10 1.73 12.59 6.00
CA GLN A 10 2.82 12.43 5.06
C GLN A 10 3.33 11.00 5.03
N GLU A 11 3.46 10.38 6.19
CA GLU A 11 3.90 9.00 6.25
C GLU A 11 2.89 8.07 5.60
N GLN A 12 1.61 8.38 5.78
CA GLN A 12 0.56 7.57 5.18
C GLN A 12 0.62 7.66 3.65
N ILE A 13 0.76 8.86 3.13
CA ILE A 13 0.84 9.06 1.69
C ILE A 13 2.06 8.36 1.13
N GLU A 14 3.19 8.49 1.79
CA GLU A 14 4.41 7.84 1.33
C GLU A 14 4.27 6.32 1.35
N ALA A 15 3.59 5.79 2.37
CA ALA A 15 3.38 4.35 2.43
C ALA A 15 2.55 3.87 1.25
N VAL A 16 1.50 4.61 0.92
CA VAL A 16 0.66 4.24 -0.22
C VAL A 16 1.47 4.32 -1.50
N GLN A 17 2.28 5.35 -1.66
CA GLN A 17 3.11 5.49 -2.85
C GLN A 17 4.10 4.35 -2.97
N ARG A 18 4.71 3.93 -1.87
CA ARG A 18 5.62 2.79 -1.89
C ARG A 18 4.91 1.53 -2.34
N MET A 19 3.69 1.33 -1.85
CA MET A 19 2.93 0.15 -2.25
C MET A 19 2.58 0.20 -3.73
N GLN A 20 2.18 1.36 -4.23
CA GLN A 20 1.86 1.51 -5.65
C GLN A 20 3.09 1.24 -6.51
N GLU A 21 4.23 1.79 -6.13
CA GLU A 21 5.45 1.58 -6.88
C GLU A 21 5.86 0.12 -6.88
N TYR A 22 5.73 -0.53 -5.72
CA TYR A 22 6.08 -1.93 -5.63
C TYR A 22 5.19 -2.76 -6.55
N ILE A 23 3.90 -2.50 -6.54
CA ILE A 23 2.96 -3.24 -7.37
C ILE A 23 3.30 -3.04 -8.85
N GLU A 24 3.53 -1.79 -9.24
CA GLU A 24 3.82 -1.50 -10.65
C GLU A 24 5.13 -2.14 -11.09
N LYS A 25 6.13 -2.12 -10.22
CA LYS A 25 7.42 -2.66 -10.55
C LYS A 25 7.40 -4.18 -10.69
N HIS A 26 6.54 -4.84 -9.90
CA HIS A 26 6.50 -6.30 -9.89
C HIS A 26 5.22 -6.84 -10.50
N LEU A 27 4.61 -6.07 -11.39
CA LEU A 27 3.31 -6.42 -11.92
C LEU A 27 3.32 -7.75 -12.68
N ARG A 28 4.44 -8.08 -13.31
CA ARG A 28 4.54 -9.33 -14.06
C ARG A 28 4.71 -10.54 -13.16
N GLU A 29 5.06 -10.30 -11.91
CA GLU A 29 5.26 -11.38 -10.97
C GLU A 29 3.94 -11.72 -10.32
N ASN A 30 3.90 -12.88 -9.69
CA ASN A 30 2.71 -13.30 -9.00
C ASN A 30 2.75 -12.72 -7.58
N ILE A 31 2.47 -11.44 -7.47
CA ILE A 31 2.56 -10.78 -6.18
C ILE A 31 1.23 -10.79 -5.46
N SER A 32 1.30 -10.72 -4.13
CA SER A 32 0.10 -10.63 -3.31
C SER A 32 0.12 -9.31 -2.57
N PHE A 33 -1.03 -8.99 -1.98
CA PHE A 33 -1.10 -7.78 -1.17
C PHE A 33 -0.12 -7.83 0.00
N ALA A 34 0.10 -9.00 0.56
CA ALA A 34 1.03 -9.12 1.69
C ALA A 34 2.42 -8.63 1.30
N ASP A 35 2.82 -8.91 0.07
CA ASP A 35 4.13 -8.44 -0.39
C ASP A 35 4.17 -6.92 -0.47
N ALA A 36 3.11 -6.32 -1.00
CA ALA A 36 3.07 -4.87 -1.09
C ALA A 36 2.99 -4.22 0.29
N ALA A 37 2.29 -4.85 1.21
CA ALA A 37 2.15 -4.28 2.55
C ALA A 37 3.50 -4.18 3.26
N LYS A 38 4.43 -5.07 2.94
CA LYS A 38 5.72 -5.05 3.60
C LYS A 38 6.48 -3.76 3.34
N VAL A 39 6.35 -3.20 2.15
CA VAL A 39 7.08 -1.97 1.84
C VAL A 39 6.44 -0.76 2.48
N SER A 40 5.22 -0.88 2.99
CA SER A 40 4.58 0.23 3.68
C SER A 40 5.11 0.41 5.09
N LEU A 41 5.70 -0.63 5.66
CA LEU A 41 6.20 -0.66 7.03
C LEU A 41 5.07 -0.63 8.06
N PHE A 42 3.84 -0.81 7.62
CA PHE A 42 2.68 -0.92 8.50
C PHE A 42 2.17 -2.36 8.47
N SER A 43 1.27 -2.68 9.39
CA SER A 43 0.66 -4.00 9.38
C SER A 43 -0.14 -4.18 8.09
N PRO A 44 -0.36 -5.42 7.64
CA PRO A 44 -1.13 -5.64 6.42
C PRO A 44 -2.53 -5.07 6.51
N TRP A 45 -3.16 -5.17 7.67
CA TRP A 45 -4.52 -4.65 7.83
C TRP A 45 -4.54 -3.13 7.65
N TYR A 46 -3.60 -2.45 8.28
CA TYR A 46 -3.57 -1.00 8.22
C TYR A 46 -3.12 -0.53 6.83
N ALA A 47 -2.17 -1.22 6.25
CA ALA A 47 -1.72 -0.87 4.90
C ALA A 47 -2.87 -0.97 3.89
N ARG A 48 -3.69 -2.02 4.02
CA ARG A 48 -4.83 -2.18 3.13
C ARG A 48 -5.83 -1.05 3.31
N ARG A 49 -6.07 -0.68 4.56
CA ARG A 49 -7.00 0.39 4.85
C ARG A 49 -6.51 1.72 4.27
N LEU A 50 -5.22 2.01 4.42
CA LEU A 50 -4.67 3.23 3.87
C LEU A 50 -4.76 3.25 2.35
N PHE A 51 -4.45 2.12 1.73
CA PHE A 51 -4.50 2.05 0.28
C PHE A 51 -5.90 2.37 -0.22
N LEU A 52 -6.90 1.77 0.40
CA LEU A 52 -8.28 2.01 0.01
C LEU A 52 -8.66 3.47 0.24
N GLU A 53 -8.21 4.02 1.36
CA GLU A 53 -8.57 5.38 1.73
C GLU A 53 -8.00 6.40 0.75
N TYR A 54 -6.77 6.19 0.30
CA TYR A 54 -6.11 7.18 -0.54
C TYR A 54 -6.28 6.95 -2.03
N THR A 55 -6.52 5.71 -2.44
CA THR A 55 -6.67 5.43 -3.88
C THR A 55 -8.10 5.14 -4.29
N GLY A 56 -8.95 4.82 -3.32
CA GLY A 56 -10.34 4.49 -3.64
C GLY A 56 -10.56 3.06 -4.09
N VAL A 57 -9.51 2.27 -4.18
CA VAL A 57 -9.64 0.87 -4.55
C VAL A 57 -8.78 0.03 -3.64
N THR A 58 -9.14 -1.24 -3.50
CA THR A 58 -8.31 -2.15 -2.71
C THR A 58 -7.05 -2.48 -3.49
N PRO A 59 -5.99 -2.91 -2.79
CA PRO A 59 -4.77 -3.32 -3.50
C PRO A 59 -5.02 -4.43 -4.51
N SER A 60 -5.90 -5.37 -4.19
CA SER A 60 -6.21 -6.44 -5.13
C SER A 60 -6.86 -5.90 -6.40
N GLU A 61 -7.78 -4.96 -6.24
CA GLU A 61 -8.40 -4.33 -7.40
C GLU A 61 -7.39 -3.54 -8.20
N TYR A 62 -6.49 -2.88 -7.52
CA TYR A 62 -5.46 -2.09 -8.18
C TYR A 62 -4.58 -2.97 -9.05
N ILE A 63 -4.14 -4.10 -8.50
CA ILE A 63 -3.33 -5.05 -9.24
C ILE A 63 -4.10 -5.55 -10.46
N ARG A 64 -5.37 -5.89 -10.27
CA ARG A 64 -6.17 -6.43 -11.35
C ARG A 64 -6.35 -5.40 -12.47
N LYS A 65 -6.54 -4.14 -12.12
CA LYS A 65 -6.72 -3.11 -13.13
C LYS A 65 -5.47 -2.87 -13.95
N LEU A 66 -4.30 -3.03 -13.33
CA LEU A 66 -3.05 -2.81 -14.04
C LEU A 66 -2.69 -3.98 -14.96
N ARG A 67 -3.26 -5.14 -14.70
CA ARG A 67 -3.04 -6.29 -15.56
C ARG A 67 -4.05 -6.27 -16.70
#